data_fd292c3151e8b19f3ffa6fabd4ef0352
#
_entry.id   fd292c3151e8b19f3ffa6fabd4ef0352
#
_cell.length_a   1.000
_cell.length_b   1.000
_cell.length_c   1.000
_cell.angle_alpha   90.00
_cell.angle_beta   90.00
_cell.angle_gamma   90.00
#
_symmetry.space_group_name_H-M   'P 1'
#
loop_
_entity.id
_entity.type
_entity.pdbx_description
1 polymer ?
#
loop_
_entity_poly.entity_id
_entity_poly.type
_entity_poly.pdbx_seq_one_letter_code
_entity_poly.pdbx_strand_id
1 'polypeptide(L)'
;MDHEQFLRTEMLLGSPAMERLRQSHVAVFGIGGVGSWCAEALARAGIGQLTLVDHDQVGLTNLNRQAEALHSTLGLEKTAAMAQRIQDINPNCILHLIPEKYEAANRDQFFRLPYDYIVDAIDLVSCKLDLIETARSRSIPIL
;
A
#
# COMPACT_ATOMS: atom_id res chain seq x y z
N MET A 1 -14.47 8.51 15.32
CA MET A 1 -13.42 8.73 14.31
C MET A 1 -12.60 9.92 14.78
N ASP A 2 -11.34 9.73 14.93
CA ASP A 2 -10.48 10.77 15.48
C ASP A 2 -10.14 11.79 14.36
N HIS A 3 -11.04 12.73 14.13
CA HIS A 3 -10.86 13.80 13.15
C HIS A 3 -9.62 14.65 13.47
N GLU A 4 -9.24 14.69 14.73
CA GLU A 4 -8.11 15.49 15.22
C GLU A 4 -6.78 15.04 14.61
N GLN A 5 -6.60 13.73 14.39
CA GLN A 5 -5.40 13.15 13.78
C GLN A 5 -5.10 13.75 12.40
N PHE A 6 -6.14 14.02 11.59
CA PHE A 6 -6.02 14.48 10.22
C PHE A 6 -6.28 15.98 10.03
N LEU A 7 -6.46 16.74 11.13
CA LEU A 7 -6.81 18.15 11.09
C LEU A 7 -5.86 18.98 10.23
N ARG A 8 -4.55 18.75 10.36
CA ARG A 8 -3.54 19.49 9.60
C ARG A 8 -3.61 19.22 8.11
N THR A 9 -3.88 17.98 7.72
CA THR A 9 -4.10 17.58 6.33
C THR A 9 -5.40 18.21 5.80
N GLU A 10 -6.46 18.20 6.60
CA GLU A 10 -7.74 18.80 6.24
C GLU A 10 -7.64 20.32 6.04
N MET A 11 -6.88 21.01 6.88
CA MET A 11 -6.62 22.46 6.72
C MET A 11 -5.96 22.78 5.37
N LEU A 12 -5.16 21.86 4.83
CA LEU A 12 -4.49 22.02 3.55
C LEU A 12 -5.35 21.62 2.36
N LEU A 13 -6.04 20.48 2.45
CA LEU A 13 -6.76 19.86 1.34
C LEU A 13 -8.26 20.19 1.32
N GLY A 14 -8.83 20.50 2.47
CA GLY A 14 -10.26 20.71 2.64
C GLY A 14 -11.05 19.43 2.91
N SER A 15 -12.22 19.57 3.54
CA SER A 15 -13.08 18.45 3.94
C SER A 15 -13.53 17.55 2.76
N PRO A 16 -13.86 18.09 1.57
CA PRO A 16 -14.24 17.21 0.44
C PRO A 16 -13.13 16.28 -0.02
N ALA A 17 -11.86 16.74 0.02
CA ALA A 17 -10.71 15.91 -0.34
C ALA A 17 -10.46 14.84 0.73
N MET A 18 -10.62 15.19 1.99
CA MET A 18 -10.48 14.22 3.09
C MET A 18 -11.54 13.13 3.02
N GLU A 19 -12.78 13.48 2.67
CA GLU A 19 -13.85 12.49 2.47
C GLU A 19 -13.52 11.56 1.29
N ARG A 20 -13.00 12.10 0.20
CA ARG A 20 -12.56 11.29 -0.94
C ARG A 20 -11.46 10.31 -0.55
N LEU A 21 -10.46 10.75 0.24
CA LEU A 21 -9.41 9.86 0.76
C LEU A 21 -9.98 8.73 1.61
N ARG A 22 -10.92 9.03 2.52
CA ARG A 22 -11.57 8.02 3.36
C ARG A 22 -12.34 6.97 2.58
N GLN A 23 -12.87 7.34 1.41
CA GLN A 23 -13.63 6.44 0.53
C GLN A 23 -12.75 5.71 -0.49
N SER A 24 -11.48 6.09 -0.61
CA SER A 24 -10.59 5.57 -1.65
C SER A 24 -9.87 4.30 -1.21
N HIS A 25 -9.63 3.42 -2.18
CA HIS A 25 -8.87 2.19 -2.06
C HIS A 25 -7.65 2.23 -2.98
N VAL A 26 -6.47 2.20 -2.42
CA VAL A 26 -5.19 2.17 -3.14
C VAL A 26 -4.51 0.82 -2.96
N ALA A 27 -4.04 0.24 -4.04
CA ALA A 27 -3.20 -0.96 -4.00
C ALA A 27 -1.72 -0.56 -4.17
N VAL A 28 -0.87 -1.02 -3.25
CA VAL A 28 0.58 -0.82 -3.30
C VAL A 28 1.23 -2.16 -3.61
N PHE A 29 1.79 -2.27 -4.81
CA PHE A 29 2.50 -3.45 -5.28
C PHE A 29 3.99 -3.29 -5.02
N GLY A 30 4.49 -4.04 -4.08
CA GLY A 30 5.87 -3.97 -3.60
C GLY A 30 6.00 -3.13 -2.32
N ILE A 31 6.42 -3.77 -1.23
CA ILE A 31 6.62 -3.14 0.08
C ILE A 31 8.12 -3.12 0.40
N GLY A 32 8.86 -2.46 -0.47
CA GLY A 32 10.30 -2.26 -0.33
C GLY A 32 10.65 -0.83 0.08
N GLY A 33 11.79 -0.33 -0.37
CA GLY A 33 12.29 1.01 -0.04
C GLY A 33 11.40 2.15 -0.53
N VAL A 34 10.65 1.96 -1.60
CA VAL A 34 9.70 2.94 -2.12
C VAL A 34 8.28 2.65 -1.62
N GLY A 35 7.79 1.43 -1.82
CA GLY A 35 6.40 1.06 -1.51
C GLY A 35 6.06 1.16 -0.04
N SER A 36 6.97 0.81 0.87
CA SER A 36 6.72 0.90 2.31
C SER A 36 6.48 2.34 2.78
N TRP A 37 7.28 3.28 2.34
CA TRP A 37 7.11 4.70 2.68
C TRP A 37 5.89 5.31 2.00
N CYS A 38 5.57 4.88 0.78
CA CYS A 38 4.34 5.28 0.10
C CYS A 38 3.10 4.82 0.87
N ALA A 39 3.05 3.56 1.29
CA ALA A 39 1.95 3.01 2.08
C ALA A 39 1.79 3.76 3.41
N GLU A 40 2.90 4.06 4.10
CA GLU A 40 2.87 4.86 5.34
C GLU A 40 2.34 6.26 5.10
N ALA A 41 2.81 6.94 4.05
CA ALA A 41 2.35 8.28 3.71
C ALA A 41 0.83 8.32 3.43
N LEU A 42 0.32 7.32 2.70
CA LEU A 42 -1.12 7.18 2.43
C LEU A 42 -1.92 6.96 3.73
N ALA A 43 -1.42 6.10 4.62
CA ALA A 43 -2.05 5.86 5.92
C ALA A 43 -2.12 7.14 6.76
N ARG A 44 -1.02 7.91 6.81
CA ARG A 44 -0.93 9.18 7.52
C ARG A 44 -1.80 10.27 6.91
N ALA A 45 -2.05 10.20 5.61
CA ALA A 45 -2.96 11.13 4.92
C ALA A 45 -4.45 10.84 5.15
N GLY A 46 -4.80 9.67 5.68
CA GLY A 46 -6.18 9.31 5.96
C GLY A 46 -6.85 8.46 4.90
N ILE A 47 -6.07 7.68 4.12
CA ILE A 47 -6.63 6.74 3.15
C ILE A 47 -7.56 5.73 3.84
N GLY A 48 -8.70 5.39 3.21
CA GLY A 48 -9.69 4.49 3.81
C GLY A 48 -9.34 3.03 3.66
N GLN A 49 -8.75 2.61 2.54
CA GLN A 49 -8.38 1.22 2.30
C GLN A 49 -7.04 1.12 1.58
N LEU A 50 -6.24 0.15 1.97
CA LEU A 50 -4.99 -0.22 1.31
C LEU A 50 -4.95 -1.72 1.05
N THR A 51 -4.56 -2.09 -0.16
CA THR A 51 -4.09 -3.45 -0.46
C THR A 51 -2.58 -3.42 -0.53
N LEU A 52 -1.93 -4.30 0.23
CA LEU A 52 -0.48 -4.42 0.29
C LEU A 52 -0.07 -5.74 -0.35
N VAL A 53 0.78 -5.67 -1.36
CA VAL A 53 1.26 -6.82 -2.13
C VAL A 53 2.77 -6.92 -2.01
N ASP A 54 3.25 -8.01 -1.44
CA ASP A 54 4.66 -8.38 -1.42
C ASP A 54 4.80 -9.83 -1.01
N HIS A 55 5.75 -10.55 -1.58
CA HIS A 55 5.98 -11.98 -1.27
C HIS A 55 7.16 -12.22 -0.33
N ASP A 56 7.95 -11.17 -0.03
CA ASP A 56 9.15 -11.30 0.78
C ASP A 56 8.88 -11.22 2.28
N GLN A 57 9.83 -11.74 3.05
CA GLN A 57 9.93 -11.55 4.49
C GLN A 57 10.90 -10.41 4.79
N VAL A 58 10.73 -9.78 5.96
CA VAL A 58 11.63 -8.74 6.45
C VAL A 58 13.00 -9.34 6.73
N GLY A 59 14.02 -8.82 6.06
CA GLY A 59 15.41 -9.20 6.24
C GLY A 59 16.23 -8.10 6.91
N LEU A 60 17.35 -8.48 7.51
CA LEU A 60 18.24 -7.56 8.21
C LEU A 60 18.73 -6.41 7.30
N THR A 61 19.01 -6.72 6.03
CA THR A 61 19.49 -5.75 5.06
C THR A 61 18.42 -4.73 4.62
N ASN A 62 17.16 -4.94 4.99
CA ASN A 62 16.07 -4.01 4.71
C ASN A 62 16.00 -2.84 5.69
N LEU A 63 16.61 -2.97 6.88
CA LEU A 63 16.48 -2.00 7.96
C LEU A 63 16.95 -0.59 7.58
N ASN A 64 17.90 -0.49 6.66
CA ASN A 64 18.46 0.81 6.27
C ASN A 64 17.49 1.72 5.50
N ARG A 65 16.41 1.17 4.92
CA ARG A 65 15.55 1.95 4.01
C ARG A 65 14.07 1.57 3.95
N GLN A 66 13.64 0.48 4.60
CA GLN A 66 12.25 0.01 4.53
C GLN A 66 11.51 0.28 5.84
N ALA A 67 10.33 0.92 5.76
CA ALA A 67 9.60 1.40 6.92
C ALA A 67 9.16 0.30 7.87
N GLU A 68 8.77 -0.87 7.35
CA GLU A 68 8.33 -2.04 8.13
C GLU A 68 9.49 -2.81 8.74
N ALA A 69 10.73 -2.56 8.28
CA ALA A 69 11.90 -3.32 8.69
C ALA A 69 12.46 -2.76 10.00
N LEU A 70 12.25 -3.50 11.06
CA LEU A 70 12.72 -3.24 12.42
C LEU A 70 13.32 -4.54 12.98
N HIS A 71 14.16 -4.46 14.00
CA HIS A 71 14.63 -5.66 14.68
C HIS A 71 13.48 -6.53 15.20
N SER A 72 12.40 -5.90 15.65
CA SER A 72 11.19 -6.59 16.13
C SER A 72 10.35 -7.25 15.03
N THR A 73 10.55 -6.88 13.76
CA THR A 73 9.77 -7.43 12.64
C THR A 73 10.57 -8.39 11.75
N LEU A 74 11.84 -8.65 12.06
CA LEU A 74 12.66 -9.59 11.29
C LEU A 74 11.96 -10.95 11.15
N GLY A 75 11.94 -11.48 9.93
CA GLY A 75 11.33 -12.77 9.61
C GLY A 75 9.81 -12.76 9.40
N LEU A 76 9.14 -11.65 9.71
CA LEU A 76 7.71 -11.51 9.37
C LEU A 76 7.53 -11.27 7.86
N GLU A 77 6.38 -11.66 7.33
CA GLU A 77 5.99 -11.22 5.99
C GLU A 77 5.96 -9.69 5.94
N LYS A 78 6.51 -9.09 4.89
CA LYS A 78 6.53 -7.62 4.75
C LYS A 78 5.13 -7.02 4.80
N THR A 79 4.14 -7.68 4.18
CA THR A 79 2.75 -7.23 4.22
C THR A 79 2.21 -7.20 5.64
N ALA A 80 2.47 -8.23 6.44
CA ALA A 80 2.04 -8.30 7.83
C ALA A 80 2.74 -7.27 8.72
N ALA A 81 4.05 -7.10 8.56
CA ALA A 81 4.83 -6.11 9.31
C ALA A 81 4.35 -4.68 8.99
N MET A 82 4.10 -4.39 7.71
CA MET A 82 3.58 -3.08 7.30
C MET A 82 2.16 -2.85 7.81
N ALA A 83 1.32 -3.88 7.82
CA ALA A 83 -0.04 -3.79 8.35
C ALA A 83 -0.06 -3.42 9.83
N GLN A 84 0.80 -4.02 10.65
CA GLN A 84 0.93 -3.66 12.07
C GLN A 84 1.26 -2.18 12.23
N ARG A 85 2.21 -1.70 11.44
CA ARG A 85 2.62 -0.29 11.46
C ARG A 85 1.49 0.64 11.04
N ILE A 86 0.79 0.33 9.96
CA ILE A 86 -0.34 1.13 9.46
C ILE A 86 -1.48 1.17 10.47
N GLN A 87 -1.81 0.06 11.10
CA GLN A 87 -2.86 0.02 12.12
C GLN A 87 -2.56 0.88 13.34
N ASP A 88 -1.29 1.01 13.71
CA ASP A 88 -0.86 1.90 14.78
C ASP A 88 -0.88 3.38 14.36
N ILE A 89 -0.78 3.66 13.07
CA ILE A 89 -0.87 5.01 12.49
C ILE A 89 -2.32 5.42 12.23
N ASN A 90 -3.09 4.55 11.58
CA ASN A 90 -4.46 4.80 11.15
C ASN A 90 -5.32 3.55 11.41
N PRO A 91 -5.84 3.38 12.63
CA PRO A 91 -6.60 2.19 13.01
C PRO A 91 -7.88 1.97 12.18
N ASN A 92 -8.40 3.02 11.56
CA ASN A 92 -9.60 2.95 10.72
C ASN A 92 -9.32 2.53 9.28
N CYS A 93 -8.08 2.45 8.86
CA CYS A 93 -7.71 1.99 7.52
C CYS A 93 -7.99 0.49 7.37
N ILE A 94 -8.79 0.13 6.39
CA ILE A 94 -9.08 -1.28 6.07
C ILE A 94 -7.91 -1.82 5.25
N LEU A 95 -7.30 -2.91 5.72
CA LEU A 95 -6.13 -3.52 5.09
C LEU A 95 -6.47 -4.85 4.45
N HIS A 96 -6.02 -5.03 3.22
CA HIS A 96 -6.05 -6.28 2.48
C HIS A 96 -4.61 -6.70 2.18
N LEU A 97 -4.20 -7.87 2.65
CA LEU A 97 -2.83 -8.34 2.51
C LEU A 97 -2.77 -9.48 1.49
N ILE A 98 -1.90 -9.35 0.51
CA ILE A 98 -1.63 -10.39 -0.48
C ILE A 98 -0.14 -10.72 -0.42
N PRO A 99 0.26 -11.72 0.41
CA PRO A 99 1.66 -12.09 0.60
C PRO A 99 2.18 -12.98 -0.54
N GLU A 100 1.88 -12.61 -1.77
CA GLU A 100 2.22 -13.36 -2.96
C GLU A 100 2.89 -12.47 -3.99
N LYS A 101 3.71 -13.09 -4.84
CA LYS A 101 4.34 -12.42 -5.96
C LYS A 101 3.34 -12.20 -7.08
N TYR A 102 3.24 -10.96 -7.58
CA TYR A 102 2.45 -10.64 -8.76
C TYR A 102 3.14 -11.15 -10.02
N GLU A 103 2.43 -11.97 -10.78
CA GLU A 103 2.84 -12.49 -12.09
C GLU A 103 1.63 -12.55 -13.02
N ALA A 104 1.86 -12.58 -14.34
CA ALA A 104 0.79 -12.71 -15.31
C ALA A 104 -0.09 -13.95 -15.07
N ALA A 105 0.51 -15.06 -14.63
CA ALA A 105 -0.19 -16.33 -14.38
C ALA A 105 -1.20 -16.26 -13.24
N ASN A 106 -0.98 -15.39 -12.22
CA ASN A 106 -1.86 -15.26 -11.06
C ASN A 106 -2.55 -13.90 -10.98
N ARG A 107 -2.52 -13.14 -12.04
CA ARG A 107 -3.04 -11.77 -12.14
C ARG A 107 -4.42 -11.60 -11.52
N ASP A 108 -5.35 -12.49 -11.79
CA ASP A 108 -6.76 -12.34 -11.40
C ASP A 108 -6.96 -12.31 -9.90
N GLN A 109 -6.11 -12.95 -9.10
CA GLN A 109 -6.22 -12.91 -7.64
C GLN A 109 -5.91 -11.52 -7.06
N PHE A 110 -5.17 -10.69 -7.77
CA PHE A 110 -4.80 -9.33 -7.32
C PHE A 110 -5.84 -8.28 -7.69
N PHE A 111 -6.82 -8.63 -8.50
CA PHE A 111 -7.85 -7.71 -9.00
C PHE A 111 -9.27 -8.13 -8.59
N ARG A 112 -9.41 -8.86 -7.49
CA ARG A 112 -10.72 -9.25 -6.94
C ARG A 112 -11.46 -8.09 -6.29
N LEU A 113 -10.74 -7.08 -5.84
CA LEU A 113 -11.29 -5.87 -5.26
C LEU A 113 -11.10 -4.70 -6.24
N PRO A 114 -12.03 -3.73 -6.26
CA PRO A 114 -11.87 -2.53 -7.07
C PRO A 114 -10.84 -1.59 -6.42
N TYR A 115 -9.93 -1.07 -7.22
CA TYR A 115 -8.95 -0.07 -6.81
C TYR A 115 -9.21 1.26 -7.48
N ASP A 116 -9.10 2.35 -6.73
CA ASP A 116 -9.15 3.70 -7.27
C ASP A 116 -7.80 4.13 -7.85
N TYR A 117 -6.71 3.54 -7.34
CA TYR A 117 -5.35 3.85 -7.75
C TYR A 117 -4.40 2.68 -7.45
N ILE A 118 -3.39 2.51 -8.30
CA ILE A 118 -2.33 1.53 -8.10
C ILE A 118 -0.99 2.25 -7.99
N VAL A 119 -0.21 1.88 -6.98
CA VAL A 119 1.20 2.25 -6.85
C VAL A 119 2.04 1.05 -7.24
N ASP A 120 2.84 1.21 -8.30
CA ASP A 120 3.77 0.19 -8.78
C ASP A 120 5.16 0.45 -8.20
N ALA A 121 5.52 -0.34 -7.20
CA ALA A 121 6.86 -0.35 -6.60
C ALA A 121 7.54 -1.71 -6.76
N ILE A 122 7.18 -2.45 -7.81
CA ILE A 122 7.76 -3.75 -8.15
C ILE A 122 9.14 -3.55 -8.81
N ASP A 123 10.12 -4.39 -8.48
CA ASP A 123 11.46 -4.33 -9.05
C ASP A 123 11.57 -5.06 -10.40
N LEU A 124 10.87 -6.19 -10.57
CA LEU A 124 10.98 -7.02 -11.76
C LEU A 124 10.23 -6.39 -12.94
N VAL A 125 10.96 -6.02 -14.00
CA VAL A 125 10.43 -5.29 -15.16
C VAL A 125 9.28 -6.01 -15.86
N SER A 126 9.36 -7.33 -16.04
CA SER A 126 8.29 -8.10 -16.69
C SER A 126 6.97 -8.03 -15.89
N CYS A 127 7.03 -8.09 -14.57
CA CYS A 127 5.87 -7.94 -13.71
C CYS A 127 5.32 -6.52 -13.72
N LYS A 128 6.20 -5.50 -13.74
CA LYS A 128 5.80 -4.08 -13.89
C LYS A 128 5.02 -3.85 -15.16
N LEU A 129 5.51 -4.34 -16.29
CA LEU A 129 4.86 -4.17 -17.59
C LEU A 129 3.48 -4.82 -17.62
N ASP A 130 3.36 -6.03 -17.09
CA ASP A 130 2.07 -6.71 -16.99
C ASP A 130 1.09 -5.95 -16.08
N LEU A 131 1.56 -5.46 -14.94
CA LEU A 131 0.75 -4.67 -14.00
C LEU A 131 0.26 -3.36 -14.65
N ILE A 132 1.14 -2.65 -15.34
CA ILE A 132 0.80 -1.40 -16.03
C ILE A 132 -0.25 -1.67 -17.13
N GLU A 133 -0.05 -2.69 -17.93
CA GLU A 133 -0.97 -3.06 -19.00
C GLU A 133 -2.34 -3.46 -18.43
N THR A 134 -2.36 -4.25 -17.36
CA THR A 134 -3.59 -4.67 -16.69
C THR A 134 -4.34 -3.48 -16.08
N ALA A 135 -3.65 -2.60 -15.36
CA ALA A 135 -4.24 -1.38 -14.80
C ALA A 135 -4.87 -0.53 -15.89
N ARG A 136 -4.13 -0.33 -16.99
CA ARG A 136 -4.61 0.45 -18.13
C ARG A 136 -5.84 -0.17 -18.78
N SER A 137 -5.88 -1.48 -18.99
CA SER A 137 -7.03 -2.19 -19.57
C SER A 137 -8.26 -2.10 -18.68
N ARG A 138 -8.10 -1.95 -17.38
CA ARG A 138 -9.17 -1.81 -16.38
C ARG A 138 -9.48 -0.34 -16.04
N SER A 139 -8.84 0.61 -16.71
CA SER A 139 -9.01 2.05 -16.48
C SER A 139 -8.69 2.46 -15.03
N ILE A 140 -7.69 1.82 -14.42
CA ILE A 140 -7.21 2.17 -13.09
C ILE A 140 -5.95 3.03 -13.23
N PRO A 141 -5.92 4.25 -12.65
CA PRO A 141 -4.71 5.06 -12.62
C PRO A 141 -3.56 4.33 -11.92
N ILE A 142 -2.36 4.46 -12.46
CA ILE A 142 -1.15 3.82 -11.93
C ILE A 142 0.05 4.76 -12.00
N LEU A 143 0.87 4.72 -10.96
CA LEU A 143 2.13 5.47 -10.84
C LEU A 143 3.27 4.51 -10.53
#